data_609ced0cc05c1a0cf672df71da766fe6
#
_entry.id   609ced0cc05c1a0cf672df71da766fe6
#
_cell.length_a   1.000
_cell.length_b   1.000
_cell.length_c   1.000
_cell.angle_alpha   90.00
_cell.angle_beta   90.00
_cell.angle_gamma   90.00
#
_symmetry.space_group_name_H-M   'P 1'
#
loop_
_entity.id
_entity.type
_entity.pdbx_description
1 polymer ?
#
loop_
_entity_poly.entity_id
_entity_poly.type
_entity_poly.pdbx_seq_one_letter_code
_entity_poly.pdbx_strand_id
1 'polypeptide(L)'
;MTKKELEILQMGENLDALMNLDPRGYGVCRILYNGSRAYTGRPLTINAADKLISVVRKGDFIYIITGFILMPHKAPEMDGMVSSMLLARSLVQAFEAKPVIICPVDCKSAVENCARVIGLHLYENLVDVEKLPFSMGIIPFSKDAVLAEKQAEQIISQNKLPAAVISIETPGANQAGEYHNATGNNLTELEAKTDILFSKLREKGILNIAIGDLGNEIGMGTIADHIKRYIPYADDKQCRCNCQGGILAASKADHIITATVSDWGCYGMMAALAYLKKDFRIFHSGKLEADVMEAASRSGLVDMNGSLVPGIDGFSSRINVDMVRLMGDCVRFGIENEGRFEEWFEAVLGKGFY
;
A
#
# COMPACT_ATOMS: atom_id res chain seq x y z
N MET A 1 -14.27 5.96 -26.22
CA MET A 1 -14.56 5.70 -24.77
C MET A 1 -16.07 5.57 -24.60
N THR A 2 -16.53 4.56 -23.90
CA THR A 2 -17.94 4.42 -23.54
C THR A 2 -18.25 5.26 -22.30
N LYS A 3 -19.53 5.51 -22.03
CA LYS A 3 -19.97 6.20 -20.81
C LYS A 3 -19.47 5.49 -19.54
N LYS A 4 -19.61 4.17 -19.48
CA LYS A 4 -19.14 3.39 -18.33
C LYS A 4 -17.61 3.50 -18.12
N GLU A 5 -16.85 3.52 -19.19
CA GLU A 5 -15.39 3.76 -19.12
C GLU A 5 -15.09 5.16 -18.60
N LEU A 6 -15.87 6.17 -18.99
CA LEU A 6 -15.71 7.53 -18.48
C LEU A 6 -16.03 7.63 -16.98
N GLU A 7 -17.13 7.02 -16.54
CA GLU A 7 -17.51 6.99 -15.12
C GLU A 7 -16.42 6.34 -14.26
N ILE A 8 -15.88 5.20 -14.71
CA ILE A 8 -14.77 4.51 -14.02
C ILE A 8 -13.51 5.37 -14.02
N LEU A 9 -13.18 5.99 -15.15
CA LEU A 9 -12.02 6.87 -15.25
C LEU A 9 -12.14 8.05 -14.27
N GLN A 10 -13.29 8.73 -14.25
CA GLN A 10 -13.51 9.90 -13.37
C GLN A 10 -13.50 9.52 -11.89
N MET A 11 -14.03 8.35 -11.53
CA MET A 11 -13.90 7.85 -10.15
C MET A 11 -12.42 7.67 -9.78
N GLY A 12 -11.62 7.08 -10.65
CA GLY A 12 -10.18 6.93 -10.42
C GLY A 12 -9.46 8.27 -10.31
N GLU A 13 -9.78 9.25 -11.18
CA GLU A 13 -9.19 10.60 -11.10
C GLU A 13 -9.53 11.29 -9.77
N ASN A 14 -10.77 11.14 -9.27
CA ASN A 14 -11.17 11.69 -7.99
C ASN A 14 -10.39 11.05 -6.82
N LEU A 15 -10.27 9.72 -6.80
CA LEU A 15 -9.53 9.01 -5.76
C LEU A 15 -8.04 9.34 -5.80
N ASP A 16 -7.45 9.39 -7.00
CA ASP A 16 -6.05 9.78 -7.19
C ASP A 16 -5.81 11.24 -6.77
N ALA A 17 -6.75 12.15 -7.03
CA ALA A 17 -6.66 13.54 -6.58
C ALA A 17 -6.71 13.64 -5.05
N LEU A 18 -7.58 12.86 -4.38
CA LEU A 18 -7.68 12.84 -2.93
C LEU A 18 -6.42 12.30 -2.26
N MET A 19 -5.86 11.17 -2.72
CA MET A 19 -4.65 10.61 -2.13
C MET A 19 -3.41 11.47 -2.36
N ASN A 20 -3.47 12.42 -3.32
CA ASN A 20 -2.40 13.36 -3.64
C ASN A 20 -2.65 14.79 -3.12
N LEU A 21 -3.62 14.99 -2.22
CA LEU A 21 -3.69 16.23 -1.46
C LEU A 21 -2.41 16.38 -0.62
N ASP A 22 -1.77 17.54 -0.69
CA ASP A 22 -0.50 17.79 -0.02
C ASP A 22 -0.60 18.96 0.99
N PRO A 23 -1.21 18.74 2.16
CA PRO A 23 -1.31 19.78 3.19
C PRO A 23 0.05 20.19 3.76
N ARG A 24 1.08 19.32 3.66
CA ARG A 24 2.47 19.64 4.06
C ARG A 24 3.12 20.60 3.08
N GLY A 25 2.71 20.58 1.81
CA GLY A 25 3.27 21.46 0.78
C GLY A 25 4.67 21.05 0.30
N TYR A 26 5.09 19.80 0.50
CA TYR A 26 6.41 19.32 0.07
C TYR A 26 6.52 19.14 -1.44
N GLY A 27 5.40 18.88 -2.11
CA GLY A 27 5.34 18.68 -3.56
C GLY A 27 5.86 17.32 -4.05
N VAL A 28 6.40 16.47 -3.17
CA VAL A 28 6.97 15.16 -3.53
C VAL A 28 5.91 14.24 -4.13
N CYS A 29 4.72 14.20 -3.54
CA CYS A 29 3.61 13.40 -4.05
C CYS A 29 3.27 13.72 -5.51
N ARG A 30 3.29 15.00 -5.91
CA ARG A 30 3.04 15.41 -7.30
C ARG A 30 4.13 14.96 -8.25
N ILE A 31 5.38 14.98 -7.82
CA ILE A 31 6.51 14.47 -8.59
C ILE A 31 6.34 12.98 -8.83
N LEU A 32 6.16 12.21 -7.76
CA LEU A 32 6.01 10.76 -7.83
C LEU A 32 4.75 10.37 -8.64
N TYR A 33 3.62 11.04 -8.38
CA TYR A 33 2.38 10.79 -9.12
C TYR A 33 2.54 11.01 -10.62
N ASN A 34 3.22 12.08 -11.06
CA ASN A 34 3.46 12.32 -12.48
C ASN A 34 4.24 11.19 -13.14
N GLY A 35 5.28 10.67 -12.49
CA GLY A 35 6.05 9.53 -12.97
C GLY A 35 5.21 8.25 -13.04
N SER A 36 4.50 7.95 -11.96
CA SER A 36 3.64 6.76 -11.85
C SER A 36 2.47 6.80 -12.83
N ARG A 37 1.84 7.97 -13.00
CA ARG A 37 0.75 8.17 -13.94
C ARG A 37 1.20 8.05 -15.38
N ALA A 38 2.38 8.58 -15.72
CA ALA A 38 2.96 8.43 -17.05
C ALA A 38 3.30 6.97 -17.38
N TYR A 39 3.80 6.22 -16.40
CA TYR A 39 4.07 4.78 -16.53
C TYR A 39 2.77 3.98 -16.71
N THR A 40 1.75 4.24 -15.88
CA THR A 40 0.51 3.46 -15.82
C THR A 40 -0.45 3.82 -16.97
N GLY A 41 -0.46 5.07 -17.43
CA GLY A 41 -1.36 5.58 -18.48
C GLY A 41 -2.82 5.81 -18.07
N ARG A 42 -3.21 5.44 -16.84
CA ARG A 42 -4.57 5.59 -16.28
C ARG A 42 -4.49 5.84 -14.77
N PRO A 43 -5.60 6.23 -14.07
CA PRO A 43 -5.57 6.43 -12.63
C PRO A 43 -5.03 5.22 -11.89
N LEU A 44 -4.15 5.47 -10.91
CA LEU A 44 -3.37 4.43 -10.25
C LEU A 44 -4.26 3.51 -9.42
N THR A 45 -5.18 4.11 -8.65
CA THR A 45 -6.09 3.42 -7.75
C THR A 45 -7.04 2.45 -8.47
N ILE A 46 -7.69 2.93 -9.53
CA ILE A 46 -8.59 2.11 -10.37
C ILE A 46 -7.80 1.02 -11.10
N ASN A 47 -6.62 1.34 -11.60
CA ASN A 47 -5.79 0.36 -12.31
C ASN A 47 -5.41 -0.82 -11.39
N ALA A 48 -4.94 -0.54 -10.18
CA ALA A 48 -4.56 -1.57 -9.22
C ALA A 48 -5.77 -2.41 -8.76
N ALA A 49 -6.91 -1.77 -8.47
CA ALA A 49 -8.14 -2.46 -8.08
C ALA A 49 -8.68 -3.37 -9.20
N ASP A 50 -8.67 -2.91 -10.44
CA ASP A 50 -9.08 -3.68 -11.62
C ASP A 50 -8.20 -4.93 -11.80
N LYS A 51 -6.89 -4.80 -11.61
CA LYS A 51 -5.96 -5.93 -11.66
C LYS A 51 -6.22 -6.95 -10.55
N LEU A 52 -6.46 -6.51 -9.32
CA LEU A 52 -6.85 -7.43 -8.24
C LEU A 52 -8.12 -8.20 -8.59
N ILE A 53 -9.15 -7.52 -9.10
CA ILE A 53 -10.41 -8.17 -9.53
C ILE A 53 -10.16 -9.22 -10.62
N SER A 54 -9.23 -8.96 -11.52
CA SER A 54 -8.95 -9.87 -12.64
C SER A 54 -8.28 -11.19 -12.20
N VAL A 55 -7.47 -11.18 -11.13
CA VAL A 55 -6.66 -12.34 -10.71
C VAL A 55 -7.14 -13.03 -9.45
N VAL A 56 -7.67 -12.29 -8.47
CA VAL A 56 -8.01 -12.83 -7.15
C VAL A 56 -9.32 -13.60 -7.18
N ARG A 57 -9.31 -14.80 -6.59
CA ARG A 57 -10.47 -15.67 -6.44
C ARG A 57 -10.71 -15.97 -4.96
N LYS A 58 -11.90 -16.46 -4.65
CA LYS A 58 -12.27 -16.90 -3.30
C LYS A 58 -11.27 -17.93 -2.76
N GLY A 59 -10.80 -17.69 -1.53
CA GLY A 59 -9.84 -18.56 -0.84
C GLY A 59 -8.39 -18.42 -1.28
N ASP A 60 -8.08 -17.47 -2.18
CA ASP A 60 -6.68 -17.22 -2.55
C ASP A 60 -5.93 -16.48 -1.44
N PHE A 61 -4.68 -16.85 -1.24
CA PHE A 61 -3.77 -16.07 -0.42
C PHE A 61 -3.41 -14.76 -1.11
N ILE A 62 -3.35 -13.67 -0.32
CA ILE A 62 -2.80 -12.39 -0.73
C ILE A 62 -1.77 -11.98 0.32
N TYR A 63 -0.53 -11.77 -0.10
CA TYR A 63 0.52 -11.32 0.79
C TYR A 63 0.54 -9.80 0.84
N ILE A 64 0.56 -9.25 2.05
CA ILE A 64 0.64 -7.81 2.32
C ILE A 64 1.96 -7.60 3.07
N ILE A 65 2.90 -6.92 2.42
CA ILE A 65 4.19 -6.57 2.96
C ILE A 65 4.11 -5.16 3.51
N THR A 66 4.52 -4.95 4.76
CA THR A 66 4.49 -3.64 5.42
C THR A 66 5.50 -3.56 6.55
N GLY A 67 5.73 -2.36 7.04
CA GLY A 67 6.54 -2.06 8.21
C GLY A 67 7.84 -1.35 7.86
N PHE A 68 7.99 -0.16 8.43
CA PHE A 68 9.15 0.71 8.33
C PHE A 68 9.62 1.04 9.75
N ILE A 69 10.93 0.98 10.01
CA ILE A 69 11.49 1.27 11.34
C ILE A 69 12.11 2.67 11.34
N LEU A 70 11.50 3.59 12.05
CA LEU A 70 11.94 4.99 12.10
C LEU A 70 13.18 5.20 12.96
N MET A 71 14.10 6.01 12.44
CA MET A 71 15.23 6.54 13.20
C MET A 71 14.89 7.96 13.76
N PRO A 72 15.38 8.34 14.92
CA PRO A 72 16.32 7.63 15.82
C PRO A 72 15.62 6.69 16.81
N HIS A 73 14.30 6.61 16.77
CA HIS A 73 13.49 5.93 17.79
C HIS A 73 13.61 4.40 17.74
N LYS A 74 14.01 3.83 16.59
CA LYS A 74 14.06 2.39 16.33
C LYS A 74 12.71 1.70 16.62
N ALA A 75 11.62 2.42 16.33
CA ALA A 75 10.25 1.97 16.49
C ALA A 75 9.55 1.87 15.15
N PRO A 76 8.63 0.91 14.96
CA PRO A 76 7.86 0.82 13.73
C PRO A 76 6.88 2.00 13.64
N GLU A 77 6.71 2.52 12.42
CA GLU A 77 5.76 3.60 12.16
C GLU A 77 4.34 3.10 11.86
N MET A 78 3.39 4.04 11.90
CA MET A 78 1.99 3.74 11.64
C MET A 78 1.66 3.69 10.16
N ASP A 79 2.34 4.49 9.30
CA ASP A 79 2.09 4.46 7.85
C ASP A 79 2.39 3.07 7.28
N GLY A 80 1.59 2.64 6.38
CA GLY A 80 1.59 1.28 5.84
C GLY A 80 0.94 0.24 6.75
N MET A 81 1.15 0.32 8.08
CA MET A 81 0.61 -0.67 9.01
C MET A 81 -0.92 -0.55 9.16
N VAL A 82 -1.43 0.66 9.34
CA VAL A 82 -2.87 0.90 9.54
C VAL A 82 -3.64 0.46 8.30
N SER A 83 -3.23 0.92 7.12
CA SER A 83 -3.89 0.54 5.88
C SER A 83 -3.73 -0.93 5.52
N SER A 84 -2.61 -1.57 5.88
CA SER A 84 -2.41 -3.01 5.65
C SER A 84 -3.44 -3.85 6.42
N MET A 85 -3.73 -3.48 7.66
CA MET A 85 -4.75 -4.15 8.46
C MET A 85 -6.15 -3.95 7.89
N LEU A 86 -6.48 -2.72 7.47
CA LEU A 86 -7.75 -2.39 6.83
C LEU A 86 -7.90 -3.05 5.46
N LEU A 87 -6.81 -3.13 4.68
CA LEU A 87 -6.77 -3.86 3.41
C LEU A 87 -7.03 -5.35 3.63
N ALA A 88 -6.44 -5.97 4.66
CA ALA A 88 -6.69 -7.37 4.98
C ALA A 88 -8.19 -7.62 5.16
N ARG A 89 -8.90 -6.76 5.91
CA ARG A 89 -10.36 -6.83 6.03
C ARG A 89 -11.07 -6.61 4.69
N SER A 90 -10.67 -5.60 3.91
CA SER A 90 -11.24 -5.32 2.60
C SER A 90 -11.14 -6.51 1.64
N LEU A 91 -10.00 -7.20 1.61
CA LEU A 91 -9.77 -8.37 0.77
C LEU A 91 -10.64 -9.57 1.18
N VAL A 92 -10.84 -9.77 2.48
CA VAL A 92 -11.79 -10.77 2.99
C VAL A 92 -13.21 -10.42 2.54
N GLN A 93 -13.64 -9.16 2.65
CA GLN A 93 -14.97 -8.72 2.21
C GLN A 93 -15.16 -8.81 0.70
N ALA A 94 -14.15 -8.42 -0.07
CA ALA A 94 -14.23 -8.36 -1.53
C ALA A 94 -14.19 -9.74 -2.20
N PHE A 95 -13.39 -10.67 -1.66
CA PHE A 95 -13.05 -11.92 -2.35
C PHE A 95 -13.16 -13.17 -1.48
N GLU A 96 -13.46 -13.05 -0.20
CA GLU A 96 -13.25 -14.12 0.78
C GLU A 96 -11.78 -14.64 0.73
N ALA A 97 -10.84 -13.73 0.44
CA ALA A 97 -9.43 -14.04 0.34
C ALA A 97 -8.79 -14.33 1.71
N LYS A 98 -7.58 -14.83 1.69
CA LYS A 98 -6.75 -15.19 2.86
C LYS A 98 -5.56 -14.24 2.95
N PRO A 99 -5.70 -13.05 3.55
CA PRO A 99 -4.60 -12.11 3.67
C PRO A 99 -3.55 -12.61 4.67
N VAL A 100 -2.29 -12.38 4.35
CA VAL A 100 -1.13 -12.70 5.21
C VAL A 100 -0.25 -11.46 5.31
N ILE A 101 -0.09 -10.94 6.52
CA ILE A 101 0.82 -9.81 6.78
C ILE A 101 2.25 -10.35 6.89
N ILE A 102 3.16 -9.72 6.15
CA ILE A 102 4.59 -10.00 6.17
C ILE A 102 5.29 -8.72 6.60
N CYS A 103 5.92 -8.74 7.76
CA CYS A 103 6.46 -7.54 8.39
C CYS A 103 7.66 -7.84 9.30
N PRO A 104 8.45 -6.84 9.71
CA PRO A 104 9.44 -7.00 10.78
C PRO A 104 8.79 -7.56 12.05
N VAL A 105 9.54 -8.32 12.83
CA VAL A 105 9.05 -8.86 14.11
C VAL A 105 8.59 -7.75 15.08
N ASP A 106 9.15 -6.58 14.95
CA ASP A 106 8.81 -5.36 15.72
C ASP A 106 7.33 -4.97 15.57
N CYS A 107 6.72 -5.29 14.43
CA CYS A 107 5.32 -4.99 14.13
C CYS A 107 4.33 -6.04 14.67
N LYS A 108 4.80 -7.20 15.17
CA LYS A 108 3.94 -8.34 15.50
C LYS A 108 2.83 -7.96 16.51
N SER A 109 3.17 -7.26 17.58
CA SER A 109 2.19 -6.85 18.60
C SER A 109 1.09 -5.94 18.03
N ALA A 110 1.45 -5.04 17.11
CA ALA A 110 0.47 -4.17 16.44
C ALA A 110 -0.47 -4.98 15.54
N VAL A 111 0.06 -5.92 14.75
CA VAL A 111 -0.75 -6.80 13.92
C VAL A 111 -1.74 -7.61 14.77
N GLU A 112 -1.30 -8.18 15.91
CA GLU A 112 -2.15 -8.93 16.85
C GLU A 112 -3.30 -8.09 17.42
N ASN A 113 -3.01 -6.86 17.84
CA ASN A 113 -4.00 -5.97 18.42
C ASN A 113 -4.96 -5.43 17.37
N CYS A 114 -4.45 -4.98 16.22
CA CYS A 114 -5.27 -4.47 15.13
C CYS A 114 -6.15 -5.55 14.49
N ALA A 115 -5.70 -6.82 14.42
CA ALA A 115 -6.51 -7.93 13.92
C ALA A 115 -7.83 -8.07 14.68
N ARG A 116 -7.80 -7.91 16.01
CA ARG A 116 -9.01 -7.93 16.85
C ARG A 116 -9.95 -6.77 16.54
N VAL A 117 -9.39 -5.57 16.29
CA VAL A 117 -10.18 -4.36 15.97
C VAL A 117 -10.87 -4.50 14.61
N ILE A 118 -10.18 -5.03 13.61
CA ILE A 118 -10.76 -5.24 12.27
C ILE A 118 -11.67 -6.48 12.20
N GLY A 119 -11.74 -7.29 13.27
CA GLY A 119 -12.62 -8.46 13.38
C GLY A 119 -12.15 -9.67 12.57
N LEU A 120 -10.84 -9.85 12.41
CA LEU A 120 -10.23 -11.03 11.81
C LEU A 120 -9.50 -11.88 12.86
N HIS A 121 -9.54 -13.20 12.67
CA HIS A 121 -8.78 -14.14 13.49
C HIS A 121 -7.38 -14.30 12.92
N LEU A 122 -6.37 -13.98 13.73
CA LEU A 122 -4.97 -14.08 13.35
C LEU A 122 -4.39 -15.46 13.67
N TYR A 123 -3.71 -16.07 12.68
CA TYR A 123 -3.02 -17.35 12.82
C TYR A 123 -1.59 -17.26 12.28
N GLU A 124 -0.65 -17.92 12.95
CA GLU A 124 0.72 -18.11 12.46
C GLU A 124 0.83 -19.30 11.49
N ASN A 125 -0.08 -20.27 11.61
CA ASN A 125 -0.15 -21.42 10.73
C ASN A 125 -1.04 -21.13 9.51
N LEU A 126 -0.46 -21.11 8.32
CA LEU A 126 -1.19 -20.82 7.09
C LEU A 126 -2.24 -21.89 6.73
N VAL A 127 -2.11 -23.12 7.22
CA VAL A 127 -3.15 -24.16 7.06
C VAL A 127 -4.44 -23.76 7.78
N ASP A 128 -4.32 -23.14 8.96
CA ASP A 128 -5.49 -22.64 9.69
C ASP A 128 -6.09 -21.41 9.00
N VAL A 129 -5.25 -20.51 8.46
CA VAL A 129 -5.70 -19.38 7.65
C VAL A 129 -6.50 -19.87 6.45
N GLU A 130 -6.04 -20.90 5.74
CA GLU A 130 -6.72 -21.45 4.56
C GLU A 130 -8.09 -22.02 4.90
N LYS A 131 -8.19 -22.78 5.98
CA LYS A 131 -9.40 -23.55 6.34
C LYS A 131 -10.47 -22.72 7.05
N LEU A 132 -10.08 -21.72 7.83
CA LEU A 132 -11.01 -21.03 8.72
C LEU A 132 -11.57 -19.76 8.08
N PRO A 133 -12.84 -19.40 8.33
CA PRO A 133 -13.42 -18.15 7.84
C PRO A 133 -12.88 -16.95 8.63
N PHE A 134 -12.97 -15.75 8.05
CA PHE A 134 -12.56 -14.49 8.69
C PHE A 134 -11.15 -14.54 9.28
N SER A 135 -10.26 -15.28 8.63
CA SER A 135 -8.90 -15.54 9.06
C SER A 135 -7.90 -14.66 8.32
N MET A 136 -6.80 -14.37 8.97
CA MET A 136 -5.61 -13.77 8.40
C MET A 136 -4.36 -14.42 8.96
N GLY A 137 -3.25 -14.34 8.22
CA GLY A 137 -1.95 -14.85 8.67
C GLY A 137 -0.98 -13.73 9.02
N ILE A 138 0.09 -14.11 9.73
CA ILE A 138 1.27 -13.28 9.94
C ILE A 138 2.53 -14.09 9.73
N ILE A 139 3.50 -13.52 9.05
CA ILE A 139 4.85 -14.06 8.88
C ILE A 139 5.86 -12.97 9.25
N PRO A 140 6.41 -12.99 10.47
CA PRO A 140 7.55 -12.14 10.80
C PRO A 140 8.72 -12.44 9.87
N PHE A 141 9.31 -11.39 9.26
CA PHE A 141 10.36 -11.56 8.26
C PHE A 141 11.73 -11.08 8.78
N SER A 142 12.80 -11.73 8.30
CA SER A 142 14.15 -11.52 8.82
C SER A 142 14.76 -10.19 8.40
N LYS A 143 15.52 -9.58 9.33
CA LYS A 143 16.41 -8.44 9.07
C LYS A 143 17.77 -8.86 8.53
N ASP A 144 18.19 -10.11 8.74
CA ASP A 144 19.40 -10.68 8.18
C ASP A 144 19.15 -11.14 6.74
N ALA A 145 19.99 -10.69 5.79
CA ALA A 145 19.80 -10.95 4.37
C ALA A 145 19.89 -12.44 4.01
N VAL A 146 20.80 -13.19 4.65
CA VAL A 146 20.98 -14.63 4.37
C VAL A 146 19.81 -15.44 4.89
N LEU A 147 19.30 -15.08 6.07
CA LEU A 147 18.11 -15.72 6.62
C LEU A 147 16.85 -15.34 5.85
N ALA A 148 16.73 -14.09 5.40
CA ALA A 148 15.63 -13.61 4.58
C ALA A 148 15.54 -14.34 3.23
N GLU A 149 16.69 -14.59 2.59
CA GLU A 149 16.77 -15.36 1.35
C GLU A 149 16.22 -16.78 1.54
N LYS A 150 16.69 -17.48 2.58
CA LYS A 150 16.21 -18.82 2.93
C LYS A 150 14.71 -18.82 3.30
N GLN A 151 14.27 -17.81 4.04
CA GLN A 151 12.87 -17.69 4.44
C GLN A 151 11.97 -17.46 3.22
N ALA A 152 12.38 -16.61 2.28
CA ALA A 152 11.64 -16.38 1.04
C ALA A 152 11.52 -17.68 0.21
N GLU A 153 12.61 -18.45 0.07
CA GLU A 153 12.59 -19.75 -0.60
C GLU A 153 11.66 -20.76 0.09
N GLN A 154 11.68 -20.81 1.42
CA GLN A 154 10.78 -21.67 2.19
C GLN A 154 9.31 -21.28 1.98
N ILE A 155 8.98 -19.98 2.08
CA ILE A 155 7.62 -19.48 1.85
C ILE A 155 7.11 -19.90 0.47
N ILE A 156 7.96 -19.74 -0.56
CA ILE A 156 7.58 -20.04 -1.94
C ILE A 156 7.46 -21.54 -2.20
N SER A 157 8.31 -22.36 -1.58
CA SER A 157 8.34 -23.81 -1.85
C SER A 157 7.35 -24.60 -1.01
N GLN A 158 7.03 -24.14 0.20
CA GLN A 158 6.23 -24.91 1.16
C GLN A 158 4.76 -24.47 1.23
N ASN A 159 4.41 -23.31 0.68
CA ASN A 159 3.07 -22.78 0.75
C ASN A 159 2.42 -22.68 -0.65
N LYS A 160 1.09 -22.63 -0.66
CA LYS A 160 0.35 -22.21 -1.85
C LYS A 160 0.77 -20.79 -2.21
N LEU A 161 1.17 -20.57 -3.45
CA LEU A 161 1.55 -19.22 -3.92
C LEU A 161 0.36 -18.26 -3.80
N PRO A 162 0.58 -17.00 -3.41
CA PRO A 162 -0.48 -16.02 -3.37
C PRO A 162 -0.93 -15.63 -4.79
N ALA A 163 -2.18 -15.19 -4.93
CA ALA A 163 -2.66 -14.60 -6.18
C ALA A 163 -2.06 -13.21 -6.43
N ALA A 164 -1.73 -12.51 -5.36
CA ALA A 164 -1.09 -11.19 -5.42
C ALA A 164 -0.19 -10.94 -4.20
N VAL A 165 0.80 -10.08 -4.37
CA VAL A 165 1.58 -9.47 -3.29
C VAL A 165 1.47 -7.96 -3.38
N ILE A 166 1.17 -7.31 -2.24
CA ILE A 166 1.00 -5.86 -2.14
C ILE A 166 1.98 -5.35 -1.08
N SER A 167 2.87 -4.44 -1.47
CA SER A 167 3.78 -3.76 -0.54
C SER A 167 3.25 -2.38 -0.23
N ILE A 168 3.21 -2.00 1.04
CA ILE A 168 2.73 -0.71 1.52
C ILE A 168 3.73 -0.15 2.51
N GLU A 169 4.28 1.03 2.23
CA GLU A 169 5.26 1.74 3.08
C GLU A 169 6.32 0.79 3.65
N THR A 170 7.08 0.21 2.76
CA THR A 170 8.14 -0.73 3.13
C THR A 170 9.41 -0.38 2.37
N PRO A 171 10.53 -0.13 3.03
CA PRO A 171 11.75 0.24 2.35
C PRO A 171 12.29 -0.92 1.52
N GLY A 172 12.83 -0.61 0.36
CA GLY A 172 13.53 -1.56 -0.50
C GLY A 172 15.03 -1.29 -0.55
N ALA A 173 15.81 -2.35 -0.76
CA ALA A 173 17.25 -2.20 -1.01
C ALA A 173 17.49 -1.40 -2.28
N ASN A 174 18.48 -0.49 -2.24
CA ASN A 174 19.02 0.15 -3.44
C ASN A 174 19.93 -0.82 -4.22
N GLN A 175 20.54 -0.35 -5.29
CA GLN A 175 21.44 -1.19 -6.13
C GLN A 175 22.69 -1.69 -5.39
N ALA A 176 23.07 -1.05 -4.28
CA ALA A 176 24.19 -1.50 -3.43
C ALA A 176 23.75 -2.47 -2.32
N GLY A 177 22.47 -2.83 -2.25
CA GLY A 177 21.92 -3.70 -1.21
C GLY A 177 21.60 -3.00 0.11
N GLU A 178 21.61 -1.66 0.14
CA GLU A 178 21.43 -0.85 1.34
C GLU A 178 20.04 -0.19 1.38
N TYR A 179 19.44 -0.11 2.57
CA TYR A 179 18.12 0.47 2.82
C TYR A 179 18.27 1.87 3.39
N HIS A 180 17.43 2.79 2.97
CA HIS A 180 17.51 4.19 3.36
C HIS A 180 16.15 4.77 3.70
N ASN A 181 16.13 5.77 4.59
CA ASN A 181 14.99 6.67 4.67
C ASN A 181 15.08 7.77 3.58
N ALA A 182 14.00 8.53 3.41
CA ALA A 182 13.90 9.58 2.40
C ALA A 182 14.96 10.70 2.55
N THR A 183 15.59 10.85 3.72
CA THR A 183 16.66 11.84 3.96
C THR A 183 18.07 11.29 3.76
N GLY A 184 18.20 10.08 3.21
CA GLY A 184 19.49 9.47 2.85
C GLY A 184 20.24 8.78 3.99
N ASN A 185 19.61 8.60 5.16
CA ASN A 185 20.24 7.86 6.25
C ASN A 185 20.08 6.35 6.01
N ASN A 186 21.13 5.59 6.31
CA ASN A 186 21.14 4.14 6.18
C ASN A 186 20.32 3.46 7.29
N LEU A 187 19.43 2.55 6.91
CA LEU A 187 18.56 1.78 7.79
C LEU A 187 18.77 0.27 7.67
N THR A 188 19.79 -0.17 6.95
CA THR A 188 19.99 -1.58 6.56
C THR A 188 19.90 -2.56 7.74
N GLU A 189 20.46 -2.21 8.89
CA GLU A 189 20.41 -3.07 10.09
C GLU A 189 19.05 -3.12 10.77
N LEU A 190 18.16 -2.17 10.46
CA LEU A 190 16.87 -2.02 11.13
C LEU A 190 15.73 -2.70 10.35
N GLU A 191 15.84 -2.80 9.02
CA GLU A 191 14.75 -3.19 8.15
C GLU A 191 14.73 -4.68 7.84
N ALA A 192 13.53 -5.27 7.79
CA ALA A 192 13.34 -6.61 7.26
C ALA A 192 13.53 -6.63 5.74
N LYS A 193 14.18 -7.68 5.23
CA LYS A 193 14.56 -7.81 3.80
C LYS A 193 13.41 -8.35 2.93
N THR A 194 12.23 -7.78 3.10
CA THR A 194 10.99 -8.26 2.48
C THR A 194 10.94 -8.05 0.97
N ASP A 195 11.72 -7.12 0.43
CA ASP A 195 11.91 -6.90 -1.00
C ASP A 195 12.49 -8.11 -1.73
N ILE A 196 13.24 -8.98 -1.03
CA ILE A 196 13.70 -10.27 -1.54
C ILE A 196 12.51 -11.16 -1.90
N LEU A 197 11.55 -11.30 -0.98
CA LEU A 197 10.34 -12.10 -1.22
C LEU A 197 9.46 -11.46 -2.30
N PHE A 198 9.28 -10.15 -2.27
CA PHE A 198 8.52 -9.40 -3.27
C PHE A 198 9.06 -9.64 -4.68
N SER A 199 10.38 -9.51 -4.85
CA SER A 199 11.05 -9.70 -6.13
C SER A 199 10.96 -11.15 -6.63
N LYS A 200 11.17 -12.12 -5.76
CA LYS A 200 11.04 -13.55 -6.12
C LYS A 200 9.60 -13.92 -6.52
N LEU A 201 8.58 -13.38 -5.86
CA LEU A 201 7.19 -13.60 -6.25
C LEU A 201 6.89 -12.96 -7.61
N ARG A 202 7.41 -11.75 -7.87
CA ARG A 202 7.31 -11.10 -9.17
C ARG A 202 7.94 -11.95 -10.29
N GLU A 203 9.13 -12.51 -10.08
CA GLU A 203 9.80 -13.39 -11.04
C GLU A 203 8.98 -14.66 -11.36
N LYS A 204 8.11 -15.09 -10.44
CA LYS A 204 7.17 -16.20 -10.65
C LYS A 204 5.87 -15.78 -11.35
N GLY A 205 5.74 -14.51 -11.76
CA GLY A 205 4.56 -13.99 -12.43
C GLY A 205 3.37 -13.74 -11.51
N ILE A 206 3.61 -13.65 -10.20
CA ILE A 206 2.56 -13.26 -9.23
C ILE A 206 2.30 -11.77 -9.38
N LEU A 207 1.01 -11.37 -9.49
CA LEU A 207 0.62 -9.97 -9.53
C LEU A 207 1.23 -9.24 -8.32
N ASN A 208 1.94 -8.15 -8.60
CA ASN A 208 2.55 -7.35 -7.55
C ASN A 208 2.17 -5.88 -7.69
N ILE A 209 1.83 -5.28 -6.54
CA ILE A 209 1.45 -3.88 -6.40
C ILE A 209 2.34 -3.28 -5.32
N ALA A 210 2.89 -2.10 -5.59
CA ALA A 210 3.69 -1.36 -4.61
C ALA A 210 3.06 0.01 -4.36
N ILE A 211 2.96 0.38 -3.08
CA ILE A 211 2.40 1.64 -2.61
C ILE A 211 3.47 2.34 -1.78
N GLY A 212 3.78 3.58 -2.12
CA GLY A 212 4.80 4.38 -1.44
C GLY A 212 4.59 5.88 -1.64
N ASP A 213 5.38 6.70 -0.94
CA ASP A 213 5.20 8.15 -0.94
C ASP A 213 6.49 8.98 -1.07
N LEU A 214 7.68 8.39 -0.90
CA LEU A 214 8.95 9.11 -0.91
C LEU A 214 10.01 8.56 -1.89
N GLY A 215 9.80 7.38 -2.48
CA GLY A 215 10.65 6.82 -3.55
C GLY A 215 11.72 5.83 -3.08
N ASN A 216 11.82 5.56 -1.78
CA ASN A 216 12.71 4.57 -1.18
C ASN A 216 12.03 3.22 -0.91
N GLU A 217 10.75 3.11 -1.22
CA GLU A 217 9.93 1.94 -0.93
C GLU A 217 10.06 0.87 -2.04
N ILE A 218 9.75 -0.36 -1.69
CA ILE A 218 9.68 -1.50 -2.61
C ILE A 218 8.86 -1.11 -3.86
N GLY A 219 9.38 -1.46 -5.04
CA GLY A 219 8.70 -1.25 -6.30
C GLY A 219 8.98 0.08 -6.98
N MET A 220 9.55 1.06 -6.28
CA MET A 220 9.81 2.41 -6.83
C MET A 220 10.86 2.42 -7.94
N GLY A 221 11.69 1.37 -8.05
CA GLY A 221 12.56 1.15 -9.21
C GLY A 221 11.83 1.04 -10.56
N THR A 222 10.49 0.93 -10.55
CA THR A 222 9.66 0.94 -11.76
C THR A 222 9.75 2.28 -12.50
N ILE A 223 9.86 3.39 -11.76
CA ILE A 223 10.00 4.75 -12.30
C ILE A 223 11.36 5.37 -11.93
N ALA A 224 12.41 4.54 -11.92
CA ALA A 224 13.75 4.90 -11.45
C ALA A 224 14.29 6.21 -12.06
N ASP A 225 14.22 6.35 -13.38
CA ASP A 225 14.78 7.54 -14.06
C ASP A 225 14.07 8.84 -13.64
N HIS A 226 12.76 8.74 -13.40
CA HIS A 226 11.98 9.88 -12.93
C HIS A 226 12.34 10.24 -11.48
N ILE A 227 12.45 9.24 -10.60
CA ILE A 227 12.82 9.43 -9.19
C ILE A 227 14.25 9.98 -9.09
N LYS A 228 15.23 9.39 -9.74
CA LYS A 228 16.61 9.87 -9.74
C LYS A 228 16.73 11.32 -10.19
N ARG A 229 15.89 11.73 -11.14
CA ARG A 229 15.92 13.10 -11.67
C ARG A 229 15.34 14.16 -10.74
N TYR A 230 14.31 13.81 -9.96
CA TYR A 230 13.50 14.82 -9.27
C TYR A 230 13.39 14.65 -7.76
N ILE A 231 13.74 13.50 -7.22
CA ILE A 231 13.66 13.25 -5.76
C ILE A 231 15.06 13.43 -5.13
N PRO A 232 15.16 14.21 -4.06
CA PRO A 232 16.42 14.39 -3.36
C PRO A 232 16.99 13.07 -2.84
N TYR A 233 18.30 12.95 -2.81
CA TYR A 233 19.04 11.76 -2.36
C TYR A 233 18.83 10.48 -3.18
N ALA A 234 18.01 10.52 -4.20
CA ALA A 234 17.62 9.31 -4.97
C ALA A 234 18.71 8.83 -5.92
N ASP A 235 19.52 9.73 -6.45
CA ASP A 235 20.57 9.37 -7.40
C ASP A 235 21.80 8.80 -6.69
N ASP A 236 22.62 8.11 -7.47
CA ASP A 236 23.87 7.49 -7.00
C ASP A 236 24.76 8.54 -6.29
N LYS A 237 25.36 8.15 -5.16
CA LYS A 237 26.22 8.99 -4.32
C LYS A 237 25.54 10.14 -3.57
N GLN A 238 24.24 10.24 -3.59
CA GLN A 238 23.51 11.29 -2.90
C GLN A 238 23.07 10.92 -1.48
N CYS A 239 23.06 9.62 -1.11
CA CYS A 239 22.78 9.22 0.27
C CYS A 239 23.84 9.70 1.26
N ARG A 240 23.49 9.75 2.54
CA ARG A 240 24.36 10.21 3.63
C ARG A 240 25.33 9.13 4.14
N CYS A 241 25.29 7.95 3.56
CA CYS A 241 26.25 6.87 3.79
C CYS A 241 27.15 6.71 2.56
N ASN A 242 28.17 5.87 2.66
CA ASN A 242 29.14 5.68 1.58
C ASN A 242 28.77 4.53 0.63
N CYS A 243 27.53 4.06 0.59
CA CYS A 243 27.12 2.91 -0.23
C CYS A 243 27.08 3.22 -1.74
N GLN A 244 27.07 4.46 -2.12
CA GLN A 244 27.05 4.97 -3.50
C GLN A 244 25.72 4.72 -4.26
N GLY A 245 24.69 4.14 -3.63
CA GLY A 245 23.45 3.69 -4.31
C GLY A 245 22.27 4.67 -4.26
N GLY A 246 22.36 5.76 -3.50
CA GLY A 246 21.20 6.64 -3.26
C GLY A 246 20.09 5.97 -2.44
N ILE A 247 18.93 6.64 -2.31
CA ILE A 247 17.78 6.09 -1.54
C ILE A 247 16.85 5.23 -2.38
N LEU A 248 16.89 5.34 -3.70
CA LEU A 248 15.95 4.68 -4.61
C LEU A 248 16.01 3.17 -4.45
N ALA A 249 14.88 2.55 -4.13
CA ALA A 249 14.76 1.09 -4.12
C ALA A 249 14.94 0.51 -5.52
N ALA A 250 15.76 -0.55 -5.64
CA ALA A 250 16.06 -1.18 -6.92
C ALA A 250 14.91 -2.08 -7.43
N SER A 251 14.07 -2.58 -6.52
CA SER A 251 12.95 -3.47 -6.86
C SER A 251 11.92 -2.78 -7.74
N LYS A 252 11.31 -3.54 -8.66
CA LYS A 252 10.26 -3.08 -9.57
C LYS A 252 8.94 -3.75 -9.26
N ALA A 253 7.84 -3.07 -9.56
CA ALA A 253 6.49 -3.58 -9.46
C ALA A 253 5.75 -3.52 -10.80
N ASP A 254 4.74 -4.40 -10.97
CA ASP A 254 3.87 -4.37 -12.15
C ASP A 254 2.91 -3.19 -12.10
N HIS A 255 2.45 -2.87 -10.88
CA HIS A 255 1.60 -1.72 -10.60
C HIS A 255 2.13 -0.93 -9.42
N ILE A 256 2.16 0.39 -9.56
CA ILE A 256 2.60 1.31 -8.51
C ILE A 256 1.50 2.31 -8.19
N ILE A 257 1.36 2.63 -6.91
CA ILE A 257 0.53 3.71 -6.40
C ILE A 257 1.44 4.63 -5.61
N THR A 258 1.51 5.90 -6.01
CA THR A 258 2.25 6.92 -5.28
C THR A 258 1.28 7.97 -4.76
N ALA A 259 1.40 8.31 -3.50
CA ALA A 259 0.46 9.18 -2.79
C ALA A 259 1.21 10.17 -1.88
N THR A 260 0.50 11.04 -1.20
CA THR A 260 1.06 11.93 -0.16
C THR A 260 1.42 11.16 1.10
N VAL A 261 0.67 10.10 1.38
CA VAL A 261 0.81 9.14 2.48
C VAL A 261 0.53 7.77 1.90
N SER A 262 1.34 6.78 2.15
CA SER A 262 1.14 5.44 1.60
C SER A 262 -0.21 4.85 2.00
N ASP A 263 -0.65 5.08 3.24
CA ASP A 263 -1.99 4.68 3.70
C ASP A 263 -3.10 5.30 2.84
N TRP A 264 -3.00 6.58 2.43
CA TRP A 264 -4.00 7.20 1.55
C TRP A 264 -4.03 6.57 0.17
N GLY A 265 -2.87 6.17 -0.36
CA GLY A 265 -2.79 5.40 -1.61
C GLY A 265 -3.52 4.06 -1.51
N CYS A 266 -3.34 3.36 -0.39
CA CYS A 266 -4.02 2.11 -0.10
C CYS A 266 -5.53 2.32 0.08
N TYR A 267 -5.97 3.38 0.77
CA TYR A 267 -7.40 3.73 0.89
C TYR A 267 -8.03 4.02 -0.47
N GLY A 268 -7.33 4.76 -1.33
CA GLY A 268 -7.78 4.99 -2.71
C GLY A 268 -7.99 3.68 -3.49
N MET A 269 -7.08 2.72 -3.36
CA MET A 269 -7.23 1.39 -3.98
C MET A 269 -8.41 0.60 -3.39
N MET A 270 -8.61 0.61 -2.07
CA MET A 270 -9.76 -0.03 -1.43
C MET A 270 -11.09 0.61 -1.82
N ALA A 271 -11.13 1.95 -1.91
CA ALA A 271 -12.29 2.71 -2.38
C ALA A 271 -12.61 2.39 -3.85
N ALA A 272 -11.59 2.30 -4.70
CA ALA A 272 -11.73 1.87 -6.09
C ALA A 272 -12.28 0.44 -6.19
N LEU A 273 -11.79 -0.47 -5.34
CA LEU A 273 -12.27 -1.86 -5.29
C LEU A 273 -13.75 -1.91 -4.88
N ALA A 274 -14.17 -1.13 -3.88
CA ALA A 274 -15.55 -1.02 -3.46
C ALA A 274 -16.45 -0.47 -4.57
N TYR A 275 -15.99 0.55 -5.29
CA TYR A 275 -16.70 1.12 -6.44
C TYR A 275 -16.88 0.12 -7.58
N LEU A 276 -15.82 -0.57 -7.99
CA LEU A 276 -15.85 -1.52 -9.10
C LEU A 276 -16.72 -2.75 -8.79
N LYS A 277 -16.71 -3.20 -7.52
CA LYS A 277 -17.55 -4.33 -7.06
C LYS A 277 -18.96 -3.92 -6.63
N LYS A 278 -19.26 -2.62 -6.60
CA LYS A 278 -20.54 -2.06 -6.15
C LYS A 278 -20.94 -2.51 -4.73
N ASP A 279 -19.96 -2.64 -3.86
CA ASP A 279 -20.14 -3.11 -2.48
C ASP A 279 -19.41 -2.22 -1.45
N PHE A 280 -20.17 -1.39 -0.72
CA PHE A 280 -19.64 -0.49 0.31
C PHE A 280 -18.99 -1.20 1.50
N ARG A 281 -19.32 -2.47 1.75
CA ARG A 281 -18.75 -3.23 2.86
C ARG A 281 -17.25 -3.46 2.71
N ILE A 282 -16.73 -3.33 1.49
CA ILE A 282 -15.33 -3.48 1.15
C ILE A 282 -14.51 -2.30 1.72
N PHE A 283 -15.06 -1.08 1.67
CA PHE A 283 -14.36 0.10 2.17
C PHE A 283 -14.73 0.37 3.63
N HIS A 284 -13.73 0.66 4.44
CA HIS A 284 -13.92 0.85 5.87
C HIS A 284 -14.50 2.24 6.22
N SER A 285 -15.02 2.36 7.43
CA SER A 285 -15.56 3.62 7.93
C SER A 285 -14.48 4.45 8.64
N GLY A 286 -14.66 5.77 8.71
CA GLY A 286 -13.79 6.64 9.50
C GLY A 286 -13.73 6.28 10.99
N LYS A 287 -14.76 5.61 11.54
CA LYS A 287 -14.69 5.08 12.90
C LYS A 287 -13.70 3.93 13.01
N LEU A 288 -13.75 2.96 12.09
CA LEU A 288 -12.83 1.83 12.10
C LEU A 288 -11.39 2.29 11.86
N GLU A 289 -11.19 3.30 11.00
CA GLU A 289 -9.91 3.98 10.81
C GLU A 289 -9.35 4.49 12.13
N ALA A 290 -10.13 5.28 12.88
CA ALA A 290 -9.71 5.81 14.17
C ALA A 290 -9.40 4.71 15.20
N ASP A 291 -10.24 3.65 15.25
CA ASP A 291 -10.06 2.52 16.17
C ASP A 291 -8.76 1.75 15.88
N VAL A 292 -8.41 1.55 14.60
CA VAL A 292 -7.16 0.87 14.19
C VAL A 292 -5.93 1.73 14.50
N MET A 293 -5.96 3.04 14.19
CA MET A 293 -4.87 3.96 14.56
C MET A 293 -4.63 3.97 16.08
N GLU A 294 -5.70 4.00 16.88
CA GLU A 294 -5.60 3.95 18.34
C GLU A 294 -4.96 2.63 18.81
N ALA A 295 -5.36 1.51 18.24
CA ALA A 295 -4.80 0.20 18.58
C ALA A 295 -3.32 0.10 18.17
N ALA A 296 -2.95 0.62 17.01
CA ALA A 296 -1.57 0.66 16.51
C ALA A 296 -0.68 1.52 17.43
N SER A 297 -1.13 2.74 17.77
CA SER A 297 -0.41 3.62 18.69
C SER A 297 -0.20 2.99 20.07
N ARG A 298 -1.23 2.36 20.63
CA ARG A 298 -1.14 1.63 21.92
C ARG A 298 -0.26 0.38 21.85
N SER A 299 0.05 -0.09 20.67
CA SER A 299 0.96 -1.22 20.43
C SER A 299 2.42 -0.79 20.25
N GLY A 300 2.72 0.50 20.40
CA GLY A 300 4.07 1.04 20.31
C GLY A 300 4.48 1.53 18.93
N LEU A 301 3.56 1.60 17.97
CA LEU A 301 3.82 2.26 16.71
C LEU A 301 3.80 3.78 16.90
N VAL A 302 4.65 4.45 16.14
CA VAL A 302 4.84 5.91 16.25
C VAL A 302 4.46 6.61 14.93
N ASP A 303 4.15 7.90 15.01
CA ASP A 303 4.06 8.74 13.82
C ASP A 303 5.47 9.09 13.29
N MET A 304 5.57 9.74 12.15
CA MET A 304 6.85 10.14 11.55
C MET A 304 7.75 10.97 12.48
N ASN A 305 7.19 11.60 13.51
CA ASN A 305 7.92 12.40 14.50
C ASN A 305 8.34 11.57 15.73
N GLY A 306 8.07 10.28 15.76
CA GLY A 306 8.35 9.38 16.88
C GLY A 306 7.41 9.53 18.05
N SER A 307 6.22 10.08 17.86
CA SER A 307 5.22 10.31 18.90
C SER A 307 4.24 9.14 18.99
N LEU A 308 3.90 8.74 20.23
CA LEU A 308 2.88 7.71 20.52
C LEU A 308 1.47 8.34 20.50
N VAL A 309 1.08 8.90 19.35
CA VAL A 309 -0.24 9.51 19.14
C VAL A 309 -0.92 8.87 17.95
N PRO A 310 -2.25 8.72 17.97
CA PRO A 310 -2.99 8.24 16.80
C PRO A 310 -2.89 9.26 15.64
N GLY A 311 -2.03 8.96 14.68
CA GLY A 311 -1.80 9.80 13.50
C GLY A 311 -0.83 9.10 12.56
N ILE A 312 -0.88 9.43 11.29
CA ILE A 312 -0.08 8.79 10.24
C ILE A 312 0.69 9.89 9.51
N ASP A 313 1.97 9.72 9.39
CA ASP A 313 2.89 10.56 8.61
C ASP A 313 2.77 12.07 8.92
N GLY A 314 2.67 12.37 10.21
CA GLY A 314 2.52 13.73 10.74
C GLY A 314 1.09 14.30 10.66
N PHE A 315 0.15 13.60 10.05
CA PHE A 315 -1.25 13.98 10.03
C PHE A 315 -2.00 13.40 11.23
N SER A 316 -2.82 14.23 11.88
CA SER A 316 -3.65 13.78 12.98
C SER A 316 -4.68 12.73 12.55
N SER A 317 -5.16 11.94 13.51
CA SER A 317 -6.26 11.00 13.29
C SER A 317 -7.47 11.64 12.57
N ARG A 318 -7.79 12.91 12.87
CA ARG A 318 -8.89 13.63 12.24
C ARG A 318 -8.72 13.73 10.72
N ILE A 319 -7.54 14.13 10.24
CA ILE A 319 -7.31 14.30 8.79
C ILE A 319 -7.41 12.95 8.08
N ASN A 320 -6.84 11.89 8.66
CA ASN A 320 -6.92 10.55 8.08
C ASN A 320 -8.38 10.05 8.02
N VAL A 321 -9.15 10.25 9.10
CA VAL A 321 -10.58 9.92 9.15
C VAL A 321 -11.39 10.73 8.12
N ASP A 322 -11.12 12.03 7.96
CA ASP A 322 -11.82 12.87 6.99
C ASP A 322 -11.46 12.47 5.55
N MET A 323 -10.22 12.02 5.28
CA MET A 323 -9.81 11.44 3.99
C MET A 323 -10.62 10.18 3.66
N VAL A 324 -10.71 9.25 4.61
CA VAL A 324 -11.52 8.02 4.47
C VAL A 324 -12.99 8.35 4.21
N ARG A 325 -13.56 9.31 4.96
CA ARG A 325 -14.96 9.73 4.76
C ARG A 325 -15.19 10.29 3.37
N LEU A 326 -14.31 11.19 2.91
CA LEU A 326 -14.47 11.82 1.60
C LEU A 326 -14.33 10.81 0.44
N MET A 327 -13.37 9.89 0.52
CA MET A 327 -13.25 8.79 -0.45
C MET A 327 -14.50 7.90 -0.44
N GLY A 328 -15.01 7.56 0.75
CA GLY A 328 -16.25 6.78 0.92
C GLY A 328 -17.48 7.49 0.35
N ASP A 329 -17.62 8.79 0.54
CA ASP A 329 -18.72 9.59 0.00
C ASP A 329 -18.65 9.69 -1.53
N CYS A 330 -17.45 9.82 -2.12
CA CYS A 330 -17.27 9.76 -3.57
C CYS A 330 -17.75 8.41 -4.15
N VAL A 331 -17.34 7.31 -3.53
CA VAL A 331 -17.74 5.96 -3.95
C VAL A 331 -19.24 5.76 -3.80
N ARG A 332 -19.82 6.15 -2.66
CA ARG A 332 -21.27 6.05 -2.40
C ARG A 332 -22.06 6.82 -3.44
N PHE A 333 -21.70 8.09 -3.65
CA PHE A 333 -22.37 8.94 -4.65
C PHE A 333 -22.29 8.29 -6.05
N GLY A 334 -21.11 7.79 -6.45
CA GLY A 334 -20.94 7.15 -7.75
C GLY A 334 -21.80 5.89 -7.93
N ILE A 335 -21.94 5.05 -6.89
CA ILE A 335 -22.77 3.84 -6.96
C ILE A 335 -24.28 4.20 -6.95
N GLU A 336 -24.72 5.08 -6.04
CA GLU A 336 -26.13 5.42 -5.88
C GLU A 336 -26.71 6.24 -7.05
N ASN A 337 -25.86 6.91 -7.81
CA ASN A 337 -26.25 7.74 -8.94
C ASN A 337 -25.88 7.16 -10.31
N GLU A 338 -25.45 5.91 -10.37
CA GLU A 338 -25.18 5.23 -11.64
C GLU A 338 -26.40 5.31 -12.57
N GLY A 339 -26.18 5.81 -13.78
CA GLY A 339 -27.24 5.99 -14.79
C GLY A 339 -28.10 7.24 -14.66
N ARG A 340 -28.01 8.03 -13.56
CA ARG A 340 -28.88 9.20 -13.39
C ARG A 340 -28.56 10.38 -14.29
N PHE A 341 -27.32 10.49 -14.75
CA PHE A 341 -26.85 11.65 -15.55
C PHE A 341 -26.48 11.23 -16.98
N GLU A 342 -27.21 10.29 -17.56
CA GLU A 342 -26.89 9.65 -18.82
C GLU A 342 -26.77 10.64 -19.99
N GLU A 343 -27.78 11.50 -20.16
CA GLU A 343 -27.79 12.51 -21.23
C GLU A 343 -26.60 13.47 -21.12
N TRP A 344 -26.21 13.85 -19.92
CA TRP A 344 -25.08 14.74 -19.70
C TRP A 344 -23.75 14.08 -20.09
N PHE A 345 -23.54 12.83 -19.70
CA PHE A 345 -22.33 12.08 -20.07
C PHE A 345 -22.23 11.85 -21.57
N GLU A 346 -23.31 11.54 -22.24
CA GLU A 346 -23.36 11.41 -23.70
C GLU A 346 -23.01 12.74 -24.39
N ALA A 347 -23.55 13.83 -23.90
CA ALA A 347 -23.23 15.16 -24.40
C ALA A 347 -21.74 15.54 -24.21
N VAL A 348 -21.14 15.18 -23.05
CA VAL A 348 -19.71 15.40 -22.80
C VAL A 348 -18.84 14.57 -23.74
N LEU A 349 -19.15 13.27 -23.91
CA LEU A 349 -18.42 12.38 -24.83
C LEU A 349 -18.53 12.86 -26.27
N GLY A 350 -19.70 13.37 -26.67
CA GLY A 350 -19.93 13.93 -28.00
C GLY A 350 -19.09 15.17 -28.34
N LYS A 351 -18.46 15.82 -27.35
CA LYS A 351 -17.51 16.93 -27.55
C LYS A 351 -16.09 16.48 -27.91
N GLY A 352 -15.77 15.18 -27.72
CA GLY A 352 -14.50 14.61 -28.18
C GLY A 352 -13.26 15.03 -27.37
N PHE A 353 -13.42 15.45 -26.13
CA PHE A 353 -12.29 15.72 -25.22
C PHE A 353 -11.67 14.44 -24.66
N TYR A 354 -12.50 13.42 -24.39
CA TYR A 354 -12.10 12.12 -23.88
C TYR A 354 -11.96 11.04 -24.94
#